data_99765456df799e8c35d4c55f76973c14
#
_entry.id   99765456df799e8c35d4c55f76973c14
#
_cell.length_a   1.000
_cell.length_b   1.000
_cell.length_c   1.000
_cell.angle_alpha   90.00
_cell.angle_beta   90.00
_cell.angle_gamma   90.00
#
_symmetry.space_group_name_H-M   'P 1'
#
loop_
_entity.id
_entity.type
_entity.pdbx_description
1 polymer ?
#
loop_
_entity_poly.entity_id
_entity_poly.type
_entity_poly.pdbx_seq_one_letter_code
_entity_poly.pdbx_strand_id
1 'polypeptide(L)'
;MVTRDRRAKRRGKQGANRPRDTKVARAVRITADTPYGECSERLTAFGGLLALVKFLELIGFEQVFAAHYVHPKREAKLGGYRMVLGILMLLFIGFQRLGHFAYVRYDAMVCGMLRVGALPAVSTFWRSLRSLSIEQSAALLQLGAALRARVWALCEYRPARVTVNIDTTVSTVYGAIEGARKGHNTKHRGKKGLRPVLCFLAETREYLCGTQRRGETITNREVARQIRQFRKLLPAHVQDVRVHGDGEFIGWESVQACRDEAFQFTFGNKRCAPPFPEDGWYRHGNHEYNECGYRPGDWEAPCRFVAMRIVKDRVGDRQLKLLANYVYRVFVTNEPGRPHTVIDAYDQRADAENLIGEAQREGVLAIPSKRFQSHHAFFQLVMLAYNLWRWMKLLAGRAEQQAQQGRPVPEPQRIRMPDHTLRIARLKLLYVAAKIRFHGNRDEVLYSMHEQRAAGLMDFLGYLDRRRKAA
;
A
#
# COMPACT_ATOMS: atom_id res chain seq x y z
N MET A 1 -68.82 -1.95 -38.75
CA MET A 1 -67.53 -1.92 -39.47
C MET A 1 -66.49 -1.41 -38.49
N VAL A 2 -65.68 -2.31 -37.99
CA VAL A 2 -64.73 -2.01 -36.89
C VAL A 2 -63.33 -2.09 -37.47
N THR A 3 -62.68 -0.97 -37.65
CA THR A 3 -61.25 -0.89 -37.96
C THR A 3 -60.47 -0.84 -36.66
N ARG A 4 -59.93 -1.96 -36.22
CA ARG A 4 -59.09 -2.08 -35.08
C ARG A 4 -57.68 -1.57 -35.38
N ASP A 5 -57.31 -0.59 -34.59
CA ASP A 5 -56.02 0.07 -34.50
C ASP A 5 -54.85 -0.89 -34.26
N ARG A 6 -53.99 -1.11 -35.26
CA ARG A 6 -52.80 -1.96 -35.22
C ARG A 6 -51.55 -1.24 -34.75
N ARG A 7 -51.67 -0.06 -34.12
CA ARG A 7 -50.51 0.76 -33.71
C ARG A 7 -50.08 0.66 -32.24
N ALA A 8 -50.81 -0.06 -31.38
CA ALA A 8 -50.55 -0.08 -29.93
C ALA A 8 -49.67 -1.23 -29.43
N LYS A 9 -49.05 -2.08 -30.29
CA LYS A 9 -48.25 -3.25 -29.87
C LYS A 9 -46.74 -3.19 -30.14
N ARG A 10 -46.15 -2.01 -30.37
CA ARG A 10 -44.72 -1.84 -30.62
C ARG A 10 -43.95 -1.08 -29.57
N ARG A 11 -44.54 -0.77 -28.42
CA ARG A 11 -43.85 -0.08 -27.27
C ARG A 11 -43.81 -0.99 -26.04
N GLY A 12 -43.09 -2.13 -26.11
CA GLY A 12 -43.05 -3.03 -24.97
C GLY A 12 -42.03 -4.13 -25.09
N LYS A 13 -40.84 -3.90 -25.66
CA LYS A 13 -39.73 -4.86 -25.64
C LYS A 13 -38.39 -4.13 -25.80
N GLN A 14 -38.11 -3.17 -24.96
CA GLN A 14 -36.72 -2.91 -24.53
C GLN A 14 -36.51 -3.67 -23.23
N GLY A 15 -36.64 -4.97 -23.29
CA GLY A 15 -36.17 -5.91 -22.29
C GLY A 15 -34.65 -5.97 -22.39
N ALA A 16 -34.00 -5.75 -21.26
CA ALA A 16 -32.58 -5.93 -21.09
C ALA A 16 -32.08 -7.15 -21.89
N ASN A 17 -31.06 -6.94 -22.73
CA ASN A 17 -30.33 -7.98 -23.41
C ASN A 17 -29.62 -8.84 -22.35
N ARG A 18 -30.37 -9.74 -21.69
CA ARG A 18 -29.75 -10.87 -21.00
C ARG A 18 -29.04 -11.68 -22.10
N PRO A 19 -27.76 -12.01 -21.95
CA PRO A 19 -27.15 -12.99 -22.83
C PRO A 19 -28.10 -14.20 -22.86
N ARG A 20 -28.61 -14.54 -24.02
CA ARG A 20 -29.31 -15.83 -24.22
C ARG A 20 -28.33 -16.88 -23.70
N ASP A 21 -28.84 -17.85 -22.90
CA ASP A 21 -28.12 -19.05 -22.55
C ASP A 21 -27.48 -19.60 -23.83
N THR A 22 -26.22 -19.29 -23.96
CA THR A 22 -25.43 -19.74 -25.08
C THR A 22 -25.32 -21.23 -24.91
N LYS A 23 -25.73 -21.95 -25.93
CA LYS A 23 -25.39 -23.38 -26.15
C LYS A 23 -24.06 -23.60 -25.46
N VAL A 24 -24.00 -24.57 -24.52
CA VAL A 24 -22.80 -24.95 -23.78
C VAL A 24 -21.63 -24.86 -24.76
N ALA A 25 -20.76 -23.89 -24.57
CA ALA A 25 -19.67 -23.64 -25.51
C ALA A 25 -18.91 -24.95 -25.63
N ARG A 26 -18.67 -25.42 -26.86
CA ARG A 26 -17.92 -26.65 -27.11
C ARG A 26 -16.64 -26.59 -26.28
N ALA A 27 -16.43 -27.58 -25.41
CA ALA A 27 -15.24 -27.62 -24.57
C ALA A 27 -14.00 -27.58 -25.47
N VAL A 28 -13.13 -26.61 -25.22
CA VAL A 28 -11.84 -26.52 -25.90
C VAL A 28 -10.97 -27.68 -25.42
N ARG A 29 -10.45 -28.46 -26.37
CA ARG A 29 -9.55 -29.55 -26.07
C ARG A 29 -8.13 -29.17 -26.44
N ILE A 30 -7.26 -29.02 -25.44
CA ILE A 30 -5.83 -28.78 -25.62
C ILE A 30 -5.06 -30.06 -25.36
N THR A 31 -4.24 -30.50 -26.32
CA THR A 31 -3.39 -31.67 -26.23
C THR A 31 -1.97 -31.32 -26.64
N ALA A 32 -1.03 -32.27 -26.51
CA ALA A 32 0.36 -32.07 -26.97
C ALA A 32 0.44 -31.79 -28.49
N ASP A 33 -0.52 -32.24 -29.27
CA ASP A 33 -0.58 -32.07 -30.72
C ASP A 33 -1.39 -30.85 -31.15
N THR A 34 -1.82 -29.99 -30.18
CA THR A 34 -2.58 -28.77 -30.50
C THR A 34 -1.71 -27.85 -31.35
N PRO A 35 -2.12 -27.45 -32.56
CA PRO A 35 -1.36 -26.55 -33.41
C PRO A 35 -1.28 -25.17 -32.78
N TYR A 36 -0.17 -24.47 -32.98
CA TYR A 36 0.09 -23.12 -32.50
C TYR A 36 0.66 -22.25 -33.62
N GLY A 37 0.51 -20.92 -33.45
CA GLY A 37 1.00 -19.96 -34.41
C GLY A 37 0.89 -18.54 -33.87
N GLU A 38 1.38 -17.58 -34.66
CA GLU A 38 1.31 -16.16 -34.37
C GLU A 38 -0.07 -15.59 -34.75
N CYS A 39 -0.52 -14.57 -34.03
CA CYS A 39 -1.67 -13.76 -34.41
C CYS A 39 -1.26 -12.32 -34.59
N SER A 40 -1.93 -11.60 -35.50
CA SER A 40 -1.67 -10.17 -35.78
C SER A 40 -2.31 -9.23 -34.76
N GLU A 41 -3.06 -9.76 -33.82
CA GLU A 41 -3.84 -9.00 -32.85
C GLU A 41 -2.94 -8.35 -31.78
N ARG A 42 -3.22 -7.11 -31.42
CA ARG A 42 -2.56 -6.43 -30.29
C ARG A 42 -3.18 -6.88 -28.98
N LEU A 43 -2.67 -7.95 -28.42
CA LEU A 43 -3.14 -8.51 -27.15
C LEU A 43 -2.31 -7.98 -26.00
N THR A 44 -2.94 -7.85 -24.82
CA THR A 44 -2.27 -7.54 -23.57
C THR A 44 -2.83 -8.41 -22.44
N ALA A 45 -1.97 -8.82 -21.52
CA ALA A 45 -2.37 -9.44 -20.26
C ALA A 45 -2.79 -8.43 -19.20
N PHE A 46 -2.60 -7.14 -19.46
CA PHE A 46 -2.73 -6.04 -18.49
C PHE A 46 -3.90 -5.11 -18.80
N GLY A 47 -5.01 -5.64 -19.29
CA GLY A 47 -6.18 -4.84 -19.67
C GLY A 47 -6.73 -3.97 -18.52
N GLY A 48 -6.56 -4.40 -17.27
CA GLY A 48 -6.93 -3.62 -16.09
C GLY A 48 -6.13 -2.35 -15.86
N LEU A 49 -5.00 -2.13 -16.58
CA LEU A 49 -4.29 -0.85 -16.57
C LEU A 49 -5.15 0.33 -17.05
N LEU A 50 -6.22 0.09 -17.80
CA LEU A 50 -7.17 1.14 -18.15
C LEU A 50 -7.82 1.76 -16.91
N ALA A 51 -8.09 0.96 -15.86
CA ALA A 51 -8.57 1.48 -14.59
C ALA A 51 -7.53 2.38 -13.91
N LEU A 52 -6.24 2.01 -13.98
CA LEU A 52 -5.16 2.88 -13.47
C LEU A 52 -5.11 4.20 -14.25
N VAL A 53 -5.18 4.19 -15.58
CA VAL A 53 -5.21 5.42 -16.39
C VAL A 53 -6.33 6.35 -15.95
N LYS A 54 -7.57 5.85 -15.89
CA LYS A 54 -8.73 6.63 -15.45
C LYS A 54 -8.60 7.13 -14.02
N PHE A 55 -8.03 6.32 -13.13
CA PHE A 55 -7.78 6.70 -11.75
C PHE A 55 -6.74 7.82 -11.65
N LEU A 56 -5.60 7.70 -12.35
CA LEU A 56 -4.55 8.73 -12.37
C LEU A 56 -5.09 10.07 -12.92
N GLU A 57 -5.93 10.05 -13.96
CA GLU A 57 -6.59 11.24 -14.46
C GLU A 57 -7.57 11.82 -13.42
N LEU A 58 -8.39 10.98 -12.79
CA LEU A 58 -9.36 11.41 -11.77
C LEU A 58 -8.71 12.12 -10.58
N ILE A 59 -7.55 11.61 -10.11
CA ILE A 59 -6.82 12.26 -9.01
C ILE A 59 -5.92 13.41 -9.47
N GLY A 60 -5.88 13.71 -10.77
CA GLY A 60 -5.04 14.76 -11.35
C GLY A 60 -3.55 14.48 -11.14
N PHE A 61 -3.11 13.22 -11.32
CA PHE A 61 -1.75 12.79 -11.00
C PHE A 61 -0.69 13.59 -11.73
N GLU A 62 -0.86 13.89 -13.03
CA GLU A 62 0.13 14.62 -13.83
C GLU A 62 0.31 16.06 -13.32
N GLN A 63 -0.79 16.74 -12.97
CA GLN A 63 -0.76 18.10 -12.44
C GLN A 63 -0.08 18.14 -11.06
N VAL A 64 -0.43 17.20 -10.17
CA VAL A 64 0.19 17.12 -8.84
C VAL A 64 1.66 16.74 -8.97
N PHE A 65 2.00 15.85 -9.90
CA PHE A 65 3.40 15.50 -10.18
C PHE A 65 4.20 16.72 -10.63
N ALA A 66 3.70 17.48 -11.59
CA ALA A 66 4.37 18.67 -12.10
C ALA A 66 4.58 19.75 -11.02
N ALA A 67 3.66 19.85 -10.05
CA ALA A 67 3.76 20.81 -8.94
C ALA A 67 4.79 20.40 -7.86
N HIS A 68 5.07 19.11 -7.70
CA HIS A 68 5.86 18.61 -6.57
C HIS A 68 7.19 17.97 -6.96
N TYR A 69 7.35 17.57 -8.23
CA TYR A 69 8.50 16.77 -8.62
C TYR A 69 9.22 17.32 -9.85
N VAL A 70 10.52 17.57 -9.69
CA VAL A 70 11.40 17.95 -10.80
C VAL A 70 12.39 16.81 -11.04
N HIS A 71 12.38 16.27 -12.25
CA HIS A 71 13.33 15.23 -12.64
C HIS A 71 14.70 15.85 -12.94
N PRO A 72 15.81 15.30 -12.38
CA PRO A 72 17.13 15.93 -12.48
C PRO A 72 17.74 15.89 -13.88
N LYS A 73 17.22 15.05 -14.77
CA LYS A 73 17.66 14.96 -16.16
C LYS A 73 16.53 15.30 -17.11
N ARG A 74 16.83 16.10 -18.13
CA ARG A 74 15.99 16.23 -19.32
C ARG A 74 16.13 14.99 -20.18
N GLU A 75 15.09 14.17 -20.23
CA GLU A 75 15.00 13.04 -21.17
C GLU A 75 14.35 13.53 -22.45
N ALA A 76 15.12 13.59 -23.54
CA ALA A 76 14.66 14.19 -24.80
C ALA A 76 13.44 13.48 -25.44
N LYS A 77 13.32 12.14 -25.24
CA LYS A 77 12.27 11.33 -25.88
C LYS A 77 11.07 11.05 -24.97
N LEU A 78 11.31 10.74 -23.71
CA LEU A 78 10.23 10.30 -22.81
C LEU A 78 9.79 11.40 -21.84
N GLY A 79 10.70 12.25 -21.40
CA GLY A 79 10.46 13.25 -20.36
C GLY A 79 10.43 12.65 -18.95
N GLY A 80 10.69 13.48 -17.93
CA GLY A 80 10.81 13.03 -16.54
C GLY A 80 9.51 12.40 -15.99
N TYR A 81 8.37 12.97 -16.33
CA TYR A 81 7.07 12.44 -15.93
C TYR A 81 6.84 11.00 -16.40
N ARG A 82 6.95 10.77 -17.71
CA ARG A 82 6.72 9.44 -18.28
C ARG A 82 7.80 8.43 -17.85
N MET A 83 9.02 8.89 -17.56
CA MET A 83 10.08 8.03 -17.00
C MET A 83 9.69 7.51 -15.60
N VAL A 84 9.24 8.38 -14.72
CA VAL A 84 8.75 8.02 -13.37
C VAL A 84 7.48 7.18 -13.46
N LEU A 85 6.52 7.60 -14.28
CA LEU A 85 5.28 6.85 -14.52
C LEU A 85 5.57 5.42 -15.01
N GLY A 86 6.56 5.24 -15.90
CA GLY A 86 6.97 3.92 -16.38
C GLY A 86 7.49 3.02 -15.24
N ILE A 87 8.30 3.57 -14.32
CA ILE A 87 8.77 2.82 -13.16
C ILE A 87 7.60 2.49 -12.21
N LEU A 88 6.72 3.46 -11.95
CA LEU A 88 5.54 3.24 -11.10
C LEU A 88 4.62 2.18 -11.69
N MET A 89 4.38 2.21 -13.00
CA MET A 89 3.55 1.23 -13.70
C MET A 89 4.16 -0.18 -13.62
N LEU A 90 5.49 -0.32 -13.81
CA LEU A 90 6.19 -1.60 -13.63
C LEU A 90 5.96 -2.17 -12.21
N LEU A 91 6.14 -1.33 -11.19
CA LEU A 91 5.90 -1.70 -9.79
C LEU A 91 4.42 -2.02 -9.54
N PHE A 92 3.51 -1.24 -10.12
CA PHE A 92 2.08 -1.46 -10.02
C PHE A 92 1.65 -2.80 -10.62
N ILE A 93 2.23 -3.21 -11.75
CA ILE A 93 2.04 -4.53 -12.35
C ILE A 93 2.56 -5.65 -11.41
N GLY A 94 3.52 -5.36 -10.54
CA GLY A 94 4.12 -6.31 -9.61
C GLY A 94 5.54 -6.74 -9.98
N PHE A 95 6.15 -6.07 -10.92
CA PHE A 95 7.54 -6.30 -11.31
C PHE A 95 8.49 -5.50 -10.43
N GLN A 96 9.32 -6.17 -9.69
CA GLN A 96 10.21 -5.54 -8.71
C GLN A 96 11.58 -5.15 -9.27
N ARG A 97 11.91 -5.57 -10.49
CA ARG A 97 13.24 -5.38 -11.09
C ARG A 97 13.14 -4.65 -12.43
N LEU A 98 13.98 -3.66 -12.65
CA LEU A 98 14.01 -2.92 -13.91
C LEU A 98 14.21 -3.82 -15.12
N GLY A 99 14.94 -4.95 -14.97
CA GLY A 99 15.10 -5.94 -16.03
C GLY A 99 13.78 -6.50 -16.58
N HIS A 100 12.72 -6.49 -15.76
CA HIS A 100 11.40 -6.96 -16.21
C HIS A 100 10.74 -6.06 -17.26
N PHE A 101 11.22 -4.83 -17.49
CA PHE A 101 10.79 -4.01 -18.63
C PHE A 101 11.00 -4.70 -19.97
N ALA A 102 11.98 -5.58 -20.08
CA ALA A 102 12.23 -6.32 -21.31
C ALA A 102 11.02 -7.19 -21.71
N TYR A 103 10.31 -7.77 -20.75
CA TYR A 103 9.17 -8.66 -21.00
C TYR A 103 7.91 -7.93 -21.48
N VAL A 104 7.79 -6.63 -21.20
CA VAL A 104 6.62 -5.83 -21.57
C VAL A 104 6.98 -4.69 -22.54
N ARG A 105 8.15 -4.79 -23.18
CA ARG A 105 8.70 -3.72 -24.02
C ARG A 105 7.77 -3.29 -25.15
N TYR A 106 7.00 -4.21 -25.70
CA TYR A 106 6.11 -4.03 -26.84
C TYR A 106 4.64 -4.25 -26.46
N ASP A 107 4.33 -4.41 -25.18
CA ASP A 107 2.93 -4.56 -24.75
C ASP A 107 2.16 -3.29 -25.09
N ALA A 108 1.07 -3.45 -25.83
CA ALA A 108 0.32 -2.33 -26.40
C ALA A 108 -0.32 -1.44 -25.33
N MET A 109 -0.78 -2.01 -24.21
CA MET A 109 -1.36 -1.24 -23.10
C MET A 109 -0.28 -0.43 -22.36
N VAL A 110 0.85 -1.08 -22.04
CA VAL A 110 1.98 -0.47 -21.35
C VAL A 110 2.57 0.66 -22.18
N CYS A 111 2.78 0.41 -23.47
CA CYS A 111 3.30 1.41 -24.43
C CYS A 111 2.30 2.57 -24.61
N GLY A 112 1.00 2.27 -24.72
CA GLY A 112 -0.06 3.26 -24.87
C GLY A 112 -0.14 4.23 -23.70
N MET A 113 -0.02 3.76 -22.46
CA MET A 113 0.01 4.62 -21.27
C MET A 113 1.17 5.64 -21.31
N LEU A 114 2.31 5.25 -21.84
CA LEU A 114 3.50 6.10 -21.96
C LEU A 114 3.55 6.86 -23.30
N ARG A 115 2.57 6.65 -24.19
CA ARG A 115 2.50 7.24 -25.54
C ARG A 115 3.78 7.00 -26.33
N VAL A 116 4.23 5.76 -26.39
CA VAL A 116 5.41 5.32 -27.13
C VAL A 116 5.11 4.05 -27.94
N GLY A 117 5.83 3.84 -29.06
CA GLY A 117 5.69 2.60 -29.84
C GLY A 117 6.38 1.40 -29.19
N ALA A 118 7.41 1.66 -28.39
CA ALA A 118 8.11 0.65 -27.59
C ALA A 118 8.72 1.33 -26.36
N LEU A 119 8.82 0.59 -25.24
CA LEU A 119 9.50 1.08 -24.06
C LEU A 119 10.99 1.32 -24.37
N PRO A 120 11.61 2.35 -23.77
CA PRO A 120 13.05 2.52 -23.80
C PRO A 120 13.81 1.28 -23.31
N ALA A 121 15.05 1.16 -23.67
CA ALA A 121 15.90 0.11 -23.16
C ALA A 121 15.99 0.17 -21.62
N VAL A 122 16.11 -0.98 -20.96
CA VAL A 122 16.25 -1.09 -19.50
C VAL A 122 17.37 -0.20 -18.97
N SER A 123 18.49 -0.07 -19.71
CA SER A 123 19.61 0.81 -19.36
C SER A 123 19.20 2.29 -19.26
N THR A 124 18.19 2.74 -19.99
CA THR A 124 17.67 4.13 -19.92
C THR A 124 16.95 4.36 -18.59
N PHE A 125 16.07 3.44 -18.20
CA PHE A 125 15.41 3.49 -16.90
C PHE A 125 16.42 3.41 -15.74
N TRP A 126 17.43 2.54 -15.88
CA TRP A 126 18.49 2.42 -14.88
C TRP A 126 19.32 3.71 -14.75
N ARG A 127 19.69 4.35 -15.86
CA ARG A 127 20.40 5.65 -15.83
C ARG A 127 19.54 6.76 -15.22
N SER A 128 18.25 6.77 -15.52
CA SER A 128 17.29 7.70 -14.91
C SER A 128 17.22 7.49 -13.40
N LEU A 129 17.00 6.26 -12.94
CA LEU A 129 16.96 5.95 -11.50
C LEU A 129 18.28 6.33 -10.81
N ARG A 130 19.42 6.06 -11.45
CA ARG A 130 20.73 6.39 -10.89
C ARG A 130 20.98 7.88 -10.74
N SER A 131 20.28 8.73 -11.48
CA SER A 131 20.38 10.18 -11.35
C SER A 131 19.57 10.77 -10.19
N LEU A 132 18.65 10.01 -9.61
CA LEU A 132 17.81 10.49 -8.51
C LEU A 132 18.63 10.63 -7.24
N SER A 133 18.30 11.68 -6.46
CA SER A 133 18.91 12.03 -5.19
C SER A 133 17.92 11.92 -4.01
N ILE A 134 18.36 12.32 -2.83
CA ILE A 134 17.51 12.44 -1.64
C ILE A 134 16.42 13.52 -1.83
N GLU A 135 16.70 14.57 -2.59
CA GLU A 135 15.71 15.62 -2.91
C GLU A 135 14.52 15.06 -3.67
N GLN A 136 14.77 14.22 -4.71
CA GLN A 136 13.70 13.56 -5.44
C GLN A 136 12.92 12.58 -4.56
N SER A 137 13.57 11.96 -3.59
CA SER A 137 12.88 11.12 -2.61
C SER A 137 11.94 11.93 -1.72
N ALA A 138 12.37 13.10 -1.25
CA ALA A 138 11.54 14.00 -0.48
C ALA A 138 10.36 14.53 -1.32
N ALA A 139 10.62 14.89 -2.58
CA ALA A 139 9.60 15.33 -3.52
C ALA A 139 8.52 14.24 -3.76
N LEU A 140 8.92 12.98 -3.91
CA LEU A 140 7.99 11.85 -4.05
C LEU A 140 7.13 11.64 -2.80
N LEU A 141 7.68 11.90 -1.62
CA LEU A 141 6.92 11.82 -0.37
C LEU A 141 5.86 12.93 -0.28
N GLN A 142 6.21 14.17 -0.65
CA GLN A 142 5.26 15.30 -0.72
C GLN A 142 4.19 15.08 -1.79
N LEU A 143 4.58 14.57 -2.95
CA LEU A 143 3.65 14.13 -4.00
C LEU A 143 2.64 13.11 -3.45
N GLY A 144 3.11 12.11 -2.69
CA GLY A 144 2.25 11.12 -2.03
C GLY A 144 1.26 11.74 -1.05
N ALA A 145 1.68 12.73 -0.26
CA ALA A 145 0.82 13.45 0.67
C ALA A 145 -0.28 14.25 -0.05
N ALA A 146 0.09 14.98 -1.12
CA ALA A 146 -0.86 15.74 -1.92
C ALA A 146 -1.90 14.84 -2.63
N LEU A 147 -1.46 13.69 -3.15
CA LEU A 147 -2.35 12.70 -3.77
C LEU A 147 -3.29 12.06 -2.74
N ARG A 148 -2.80 11.75 -1.53
CA ARG A 148 -3.64 11.25 -0.41
C ARG A 148 -4.78 12.20 -0.11
N ALA A 149 -4.49 13.49 0.04
CA ALA A 149 -5.51 14.48 0.34
C ALA A 149 -6.60 14.50 -0.73
N ARG A 150 -6.25 14.40 -2.02
CA ARG A 150 -7.21 14.32 -3.14
C ARG A 150 -8.04 13.03 -3.10
N VAL A 151 -7.39 11.89 -2.88
CA VAL A 151 -8.10 10.59 -2.83
C VAL A 151 -9.05 10.53 -1.64
N TRP A 152 -8.64 11.00 -0.46
CA TRP A 152 -9.52 11.03 0.71
C TRP A 152 -10.73 11.94 0.46
N ALA A 153 -10.53 13.10 -0.16
CA ALA A 153 -11.64 13.98 -0.57
C ALA A 153 -12.59 13.28 -1.57
N LEU A 154 -12.06 12.60 -2.59
CA LEU A 154 -12.85 11.84 -3.56
C LEU A 154 -13.64 10.69 -2.92
N CYS A 155 -13.08 10.06 -1.90
CA CYS A 155 -13.73 8.99 -1.16
C CYS A 155 -14.60 9.50 -0.01
N GLU A 156 -14.73 10.82 0.19
CA GLU A 156 -15.42 11.42 1.33
C GLU A 156 -14.93 10.85 2.68
N TYR A 157 -13.66 10.48 2.71
CA TYR A 157 -13.03 9.91 3.89
C TYR A 157 -12.39 11.03 4.71
N ARG A 158 -13.01 11.38 5.84
CA ARG A 158 -12.57 12.50 6.72
C ARG A 158 -12.44 12.06 8.17
N PRO A 159 -11.49 11.18 8.51
CA PRO A 159 -11.28 10.78 9.88
C PRO A 159 -10.75 11.95 10.72
N ALA A 160 -11.31 12.14 11.91
CA ALA A 160 -10.75 13.08 12.88
C ALA A 160 -9.48 12.51 13.54
N ARG A 161 -9.38 11.18 13.63
CA ARG A 161 -8.27 10.45 14.24
C ARG A 161 -7.68 9.42 13.28
N VAL A 162 -6.35 9.27 13.32
CA VAL A 162 -5.62 8.21 12.63
C VAL A 162 -4.57 7.59 13.54
N THR A 163 -4.26 6.32 13.29
CA THR A 163 -3.20 5.57 13.97
C THR A 163 -2.04 5.32 13.01
N VAL A 164 -0.84 5.74 13.40
CA VAL A 164 0.41 5.53 12.65
C VAL A 164 1.20 4.41 13.31
N ASN A 165 1.37 3.30 12.61
CA ASN A 165 2.23 2.20 13.03
C ASN A 165 3.63 2.39 12.44
N ILE A 166 4.65 2.51 13.30
CA ILE A 166 6.07 2.59 12.91
C ILE A 166 6.70 1.22 13.05
N ASP A 167 7.45 0.81 12.03
CA ASP A 167 8.25 -0.42 12.10
C ASP A 167 9.44 -0.38 11.14
N THR A 168 10.40 -1.30 11.33
CA THR A 168 11.55 -1.49 10.45
C THR A 168 11.50 -2.83 9.75
N THR A 169 12.20 -2.93 8.64
CA THR A 169 12.49 -4.24 8.02
C THR A 169 13.94 -4.30 7.58
N VAL A 170 14.40 -5.50 7.23
CA VAL A 170 15.79 -5.70 6.79
C VAL A 170 15.83 -6.22 5.37
N SER A 171 16.49 -5.47 4.48
CA SER A 171 16.85 -5.94 3.14
C SER A 171 18.27 -6.50 3.18
N THR A 172 18.42 -7.82 3.22
CA THR A 172 19.74 -8.45 3.14
C THR A 172 20.34 -8.20 1.77
N VAL A 173 21.61 -7.77 1.73
CA VAL A 173 22.31 -7.47 0.47
C VAL A 173 23.54 -8.33 0.32
N TYR A 174 23.86 -8.61 -0.94
CA TYR A 174 25.04 -9.34 -1.34
C TYR A 174 25.92 -8.45 -2.21
N GLY A 175 27.24 -8.56 -2.02
CA GLY A 175 28.21 -7.74 -2.73
C GLY A 175 28.39 -6.32 -2.14
N ALA A 176 29.02 -5.44 -2.92
CA ALA A 176 29.36 -4.08 -2.52
C ALA A 176 28.21 -3.12 -2.82
N ILE A 177 27.34 -2.92 -1.84
CA ILE A 177 26.22 -1.98 -1.89
C ILE A 177 26.51 -0.83 -0.91
N GLU A 178 26.44 0.40 -1.40
CA GLU A 178 26.63 1.60 -0.59
C GLU A 178 25.58 1.67 0.53
N GLY A 179 26.04 1.97 1.73
CA GLY A 179 25.17 2.06 2.94
C GLY A 179 24.87 0.72 3.59
N ALA A 180 25.18 -0.42 2.97
CA ALA A 180 24.97 -1.72 3.57
C ALA A 180 25.93 -1.97 4.76
N ARG A 181 25.37 -2.30 5.92
CA ARG A 181 26.09 -2.53 7.17
C ARG A 181 25.69 -3.87 7.78
N LYS A 182 26.59 -4.44 8.60
CA LYS A 182 26.21 -5.51 9.52
C LYS A 182 25.40 -4.88 10.66
N GLY A 183 24.26 -5.45 10.97
CA GLY A 183 23.36 -5.02 12.03
C GLY A 183 22.48 -6.18 12.45
N HIS A 184 21.45 -5.90 13.24
CA HIS A 184 20.49 -6.91 13.67
C HIS A 184 19.70 -7.43 12.46
N ASN A 185 20.02 -8.63 12.02
CA ASN A 185 19.36 -9.34 10.92
C ASN A 185 18.98 -10.75 11.41
N THR A 186 17.75 -10.91 11.83
CA THR A 186 17.25 -12.17 12.39
C THR A 186 17.19 -13.30 11.37
N LYS A 187 16.94 -12.98 10.10
CA LYS A 187 16.82 -13.98 9.02
C LYS A 187 18.20 -14.46 8.51
N HIS A 188 19.18 -13.56 8.48
CA HIS A 188 20.51 -13.84 7.94
C HIS A 188 21.61 -13.23 8.83
N ARG A 189 21.90 -13.89 9.96
CA ARG A 189 22.89 -13.42 10.94
C ARG A 189 24.24 -13.16 10.27
N GLY A 190 24.88 -12.03 10.62
CA GLY A 190 26.20 -11.64 10.12
C GLY A 190 26.24 -11.11 8.68
N LYS A 191 25.14 -11.15 7.91
CA LYS A 191 25.07 -10.55 6.57
C LYS A 191 24.82 -9.05 6.66
N LYS A 192 25.38 -8.31 5.68
CA LYS A 192 25.09 -6.89 5.54
C LYS A 192 23.66 -6.68 5.03
N GLY A 193 23.05 -5.58 5.41
CA GLY A 193 21.72 -5.20 4.95
C GLY A 193 21.53 -3.70 4.87
N LEU A 194 20.39 -3.30 4.34
CA LEU A 194 19.77 -1.99 4.50
C LEU A 194 18.56 -2.16 5.43
N ARG A 195 18.22 -1.11 6.17
CA ARG A 195 17.17 -1.20 7.17
C ARG A 195 16.16 -0.05 7.02
N PRO A 196 15.23 -0.12 6.07
CA PRO A 196 14.21 0.89 5.93
C PRO A 196 13.28 0.94 7.13
N VAL A 197 12.86 2.16 7.50
CA VAL A 197 11.75 2.41 8.40
C VAL A 197 10.50 2.70 7.57
N LEU A 198 9.36 2.16 8.01
CA LEU A 198 8.07 2.33 7.37
C LEU A 198 7.03 2.78 8.41
N CYS A 199 6.22 3.74 8.03
CA CYS A 199 5.10 4.23 8.82
C CYS A 199 3.82 4.05 8.01
N PHE A 200 2.88 3.27 8.55
CA PHE A 200 1.60 2.98 7.90
C PHE A 200 0.44 3.55 8.69
N LEU A 201 -0.58 4.05 8.00
CA LEU A 201 -1.88 4.36 8.59
C LEU A 201 -2.64 3.05 8.80
N ALA A 202 -3.07 2.77 10.03
CA ALA A 202 -3.76 1.53 10.35
C ALA A 202 -5.10 1.41 9.63
N GLU A 203 -5.87 2.50 9.58
CA GLU A 203 -7.25 2.53 9.10
C GLU A 203 -7.35 2.32 7.58
N THR A 204 -6.44 2.93 6.82
CA THR A 204 -6.43 2.85 5.34
C THR A 204 -5.37 1.91 4.80
N ARG A 205 -4.49 1.42 5.68
CA ARG A 205 -3.37 0.54 5.33
C ARG A 205 -2.40 1.19 4.33
N GLU A 206 -2.41 2.52 4.24
CA GLU A 206 -1.51 3.30 3.37
C GLU A 206 -0.15 3.51 4.04
N TYR A 207 0.87 3.59 3.22
CA TYR A 207 2.16 4.11 3.64
C TYR A 207 2.05 5.64 3.82
N LEU A 208 2.32 6.12 5.03
CA LEU A 208 2.37 7.55 5.34
C LEU A 208 3.70 8.15 4.96
N CYS A 209 4.77 7.62 5.55
CA CYS A 209 6.15 8.03 5.31
C CYS A 209 7.14 6.93 5.73
N GLY A 210 8.41 7.19 5.48
CA GLY A 210 9.51 6.34 5.88
C GLY A 210 10.77 6.67 5.10
N THR A 211 11.83 5.94 5.41
CA THR A 211 13.15 6.26 4.87
C THR A 211 13.94 4.98 4.65
N GLN A 212 14.55 4.86 3.47
CA GLN A 212 15.59 3.85 3.28
C GLN A 212 16.81 4.24 4.11
N ARG A 213 17.25 3.33 4.97
CA ARG A 213 18.36 3.56 5.91
C ARG A 213 19.51 2.60 5.64
N ARG A 214 20.69 2.99 6.11
CA ARG A 214 21.82 2.08 6.24
C ARG A 214 21.47 0.94 7.20
N GLY A 215 22.29 -0.11 7.24
CA GLY A 215 21.95 -1.33 7.95
C GLY A 215 22.06 -1.26 9.50
N GLU A 216 22.46 -0.13 10.08
CA GLU A 216 22.57 0.05 11.52
C GLU A 216 21.19 0.05 12.20
N THR A 217 21.18 -0.22 13.51
CA THR A 217 19.98 -0.05 14.36
C THR A 217 19.49 1.39 14.29
N ILE A 218 18.17 1.60 14.30
CA ILE A 218 17.60 2.92 14.27
C ILE A 218 17.87 3.64 15.58
N THR A 219 18.19 4.93 15.50
CA THR A 219 18.35 5.80 16.68
C THR A 219 17.04 6.50 17.03
N ASN A 220 16.84 6.84 18.31
CA ASN A 220 15.66 7.57 18.75
C ASN A 220 15.51 8.92 18.07
N ARG A 221 16.63 9.61 17.74
CA ARG A 221 16.62 10.85 16.96
C ARG A 221 16.07 10.67 15.55
N GLU A 222 16.36 9.54 14.90
CA GLU A 222 15.79 9.22 13.59
C GLU A 222 14.30 8.94 13.69
N VAL A 223 13.86 8.22 14.73
CA VAL A 223 12.43 7.98 15.01
C VAL A 223 11.70 9.29 15.25
N ALA A 224 12.23 10.15 16.12
CA ALA A 224 11.70 11.48 16.40
C ALA A 224 11.55 12.34 15.13
N ARG A 225 12.54 12.27 14.21
CA ARG A 225 12.47 12.96 12.92
C ARG A 225 11.34 12.42 12.04
N GLN A 226 11.07 11.12 12.06
CA GLN A 226 9.92 10.56 11.33
C GLN A 226 8.61 11.05 11.95
N ILE A 227 8.46 11.02 13.27
CA ILE A 227 7.25 11.45 13.99
C ILE A 227 6.90 12.90 13.67
N ARG A 228 7.88 13.82 13.71
CA ARG A 228 7.67 15.25 13.42
C ARG A 228 7.22 15.55 11.97
N GLN A 229 7.29 14.57 11.07
CA GLN A 229 6.79 14.73 9.70
C GLN A 229 5.30 14.37 9.56
N PHE A 230 4.71 13.63 10.48
CA PHE A 230 3.36 13.06 10.30
C PHE A 230 2.32 14.16 10.07
N ARG A 231 2.33 15.20 10.89
CA ARG A 231 1.38 16.33 10.79
C ARG A 231 1.39 16.97 9.39
N LYS A 232 2.57 17.14 8.81
CA LYS A 232 2.77 17.78 7.50
C LYS A 232 2.32 16.90 6.33
N LEU A 233 2.21 15.58 6.54
CA LEU A 233 1.86 14.61 5.51
C LEU A 233 0.40 14.14 5.58
N LEU A 234 -0.31 14.55 6.63
CA LEU A 234 -1.73 14.25 6.82
C LEU A 234 -2.61 15.42 6.37
N PRO A 235 -3.82 15.16 5.86
CA PRO A 235 -4.79 16.21 5.57
C PRO A 235 -5.14 17.02 6.83
N ALA A 236 -5.38 18.32 6.68
CA ALA A 236 -5.59 19.26 7.80
C ALA A 236 -6.77 18.94 8.72
N HIS A 237 -7.76 18.18 8.24
CA HIS A 237 -8.90 17.75 9.06
C HIS A 237 -8.58 16.64 10.07
N VAL A 238 -7.43 15.98 9.95
CA VAL A 238 -6.94 15.01 10.94
C VAL A 238 -6.43 15.78 12.14
N GLN A 239 -7.14 15.71 13.26
CA GLN A 239 -6.80 16.43 14.50
C GLN A 239 -5.96 15.54 15.42
N ASP A 240 -6.39 14.30 15.62
CA ASP A 240 -5.77 13.36 16.55
C ASP A 240 -4.87 12.38 15.79
N VAL A 241 -3.65 12.22 16.26
CA VAL A 241 -2.72 11.21 15.75
C VAL A 241 -2.29 10.32 16.91
N ARG A 242 -2.42 9.02 16.71
CA ARG A 242 -1.93 7.99 17.62
C ARG A 242 -0.71 7.31 16.98
N VAL A 243 0.35 7.13 17.74
CA VAL A 243 1.61 6.56 17.24
C VAL A 243 1.90 5.26 17.98
N HIS A 244 2.00 4.15 17.26
CA HIS A 244 2.36 2.85 17.82
C HIS A 244 3.70 2.37 17.25
N GLY A 245 4.57 1.88 18.11
CA GLY A 245 5.86 1.30 17.72
C GLY A 245 6.29 0.17 18.66
N ASP A 246 7.15 -0.71 18.17
CA ASP A 246 7.69 -1.76 19.03
C ASP A 246 8.77 -1.22 20.00
N GLY A 247 9.35 -2.12 20.82
CA GLY A 247 10.35 -1.75 21.82
C GLY A 247 11.69 -1.26 21.26
N GLU A 248 11.89 -1.28 19.94
CA GLU A 248 13.05 -0.65 19.29
C GLU A 248 12.91 0.88 19.24
N PHE A 249 11.68 1.38 19.18
CA PHE A 249 11.38 2.81 19.01
C PHE A 249 11.25 3.57 20.32
N ILE A 250 11.32 2.88 21.48
CA ILE A 250 11.25 3.52 22.79
C ILE A 250 12.53 4.32 23.09
N GLY A 251 12.36 5.57 23.45
CA GLY A 251 13.39 6.47 23.94
C GLY A 251 12.85 7.87 24.14
N TRP A 252 13.61 8.70 24.92
CA TRP A 252 13.14 10.02 25.29
C TRP A 252 12.83 10.90 24.08
N GLU A 253 13.71 10.93 23.08
CA GLU A 253 13.51 11.77 21.90
C GLU A 253 12.23 11.38 21.10
N SER A 254 11.89 10.09 21.07
CA SER A 254 10.66 9.61 20.41
C SER A 254 9.42 10.04 21.18
N VAL A 255 9.45 9.91 22.52
CA VAL A 255 8.37 10.33 23.42
C VAL A 255 8.19 11.83 23.36
N GLN A 256 9.29 12.58 23.42
CA GLN A 256 9.26 14.04 23.35
C GLN A 256 8.72 14.53 22.01
N ALA A 257 9.10 13.90 20.89
CA ALA A 257 8.54 14.23 19.58
C ALA A 257 7.02 14.04 19.51
N CYS A 258 6.49 12.99 20.15
CA CYS A 258 5.04 12.80 20.25
C CYS A 258 4.39 13.89 21.11
N ARG A 259 5.00 14.28 22.22
CA ARG A 259 4.50 15.37 23.10
C ARG A 259 4.52 16.73 22.40
N ASP A 260 5.62 17.06 21.71
CA ASP A 260 5.79 18.31 20.96
C ASP A 260 4.70 18.48 19.89
N GLU A 261 4.30 17.39 19.24
CA GLU A 261 3.28 17.36 18.19
C GLU A 261 1.86 17.12 18.73
N ALA A 262 1.68 17.03 20.05
CA ALA A 262 0.42 16.67 20.72
C ALA A 262 -0.16 15.34 20.23
N PHE A 263 0.70 14.35 19.98
CA PHE A 263 0.29 13.01 19.56
C PHE A 263 0.10 12.08 20.77
N GLN A 264 -0.88 11.21 20.69
CA GLN A 264 -0.96 10.05 21.57
C GLN A 264 0.07 9.01 21.10
N PHE A 265 0.60 8.25 22.04
CA PHE A 265 1.57 7.20 21.68
C PHE A 265 1.48 5.99 22.62
N THR A 266 1.83 4.83 22.08
CA THR A 266 2.11 3.61 22.84
C THR A 266 3.30 2.88 22.20
N PHE A 267 4.40 2.75 22.95
CA PHE A 267 5.60 2.02 22.53
C PHE A 267 5.83 0.81 23.43
N GLY A 268 6.14 -0.33 22.82
CA GLY A 268 6.59 -1.49 23.57
C GLY A 268 7.85 -1.17 24.39
N ASN A 269 7.96 -1.74 25.58
CA ASN A 269 9.13 -1.51 26.44
C ASN A 269 9.98 -2.78 26.55
N LYS A 270 11.26 -2.66 26.18
CA LYS A 270 12.30 -3.70 26.35
C LYS A 270 13.56 -3.15 27.03
N ARG A 271 13.55 -1.90 27.50
CA ARG A 271 14.77 -1.17 27.93
C ARG A 271 14.82 -0.86 29.42
N CYS A 272 13.69 -0.77 30.08
CA CYS A 272 13.63 -0.43 31.50
C CYS A 272 12.64 -1.34 32.23
N ALA A 273 12.79 -1.42 33.56
CA ALA A 273 11.94 -2.18 34.47
C ALA A 273 11.17 -1.22 35.39
N PRO A 274 10.01 -0.70 34.98
CA PRO A 274 9.20 0.16 35.83
C PRO A 274 8.74 -0.58 37.09
N PRO A 275 8.73 0.08 38.26
CA PRO A 275 8.34 -0.54 39.52
C PRO A 275 6.81 -0.53 39.67
N PHE A 276 6.14 -1.54 39.13
CA PHE A 276 4.70 -1.69 39.29
C PHE A 276 4.35 -2.07 40.73
N PRO A 277 3.46 -1.34 41.44
CA PRO A 277 3.05 -1.68 42.78
C PRO A 277 2.29 -3.02 42.81
N GLU A 278 2.59 -3.87 43.77
CA GLU A 278 2.01 -5.23 43.85
C GLU A 278 0.49 -5.20 44.11
N ASP A 279 -0.02 -4.22 44.81
CA ASP A 279 -1.43 -4.00 45.09
C ASP A 279 -2.20 -3.35 43.93
N GLY A 280 -1.47 -2.86 42.91
CA GLY A 280 -2.08 -2.21 41.75
C GLY A 280 -2.55 -3.18 40.65
N TRP A 281 -2.28 -4.48 40.78
CA TRP A 281 -2.69 -5.46 39.78
C TRP A 281 -4.18 -5.77 39.85
N TYR A 282 -4.90 -5.56 38.75
CA TYR A 282 -6.31 -5.94 38.62
C TYR A 282 -6.51 -6.92 37.47
N ARG A 283 -7.46 -7.81 37.63
CA ARG A 283 -7.80 -8.82 36.62
C ARG A 283 -8.83 -8.29 35.63
N HIS A 284 -8.56 -8.49 34.34
CA HIS A 284 -9.52 -8.30 33.26
C HIS A 284 -9.39 -9.48 32.26
N GLY A 285 -10.48 -10.23 32.08
CA GLY A 285 -10.43 -11.48 31.30
C GLY A 285 -9.44 -12.49 31.90
N ASN A 286 -8.54 -12.97 31.08
CA ASN A 286 -7.52 -13.98 31.43
C ASN A 286 -6.19 -13.39 31.90
N HIS A 287 -6.06 -12.05 31.95
CA HIS A 287 -4.80 -11.38 32.22
C HIS A 287 -4.94 -10.43 33.41
N GLU A 288 -3.82 -10.06 33.97
CA GLU A 288 -3.71 -9.05 35.01
C GLU A 288 -2.98 -7.82 34.47
N TYR A 289 -3.44 -6.64 34.87
CA TYR A 289 -2.99 -5.35 34.37
C TYR A 289 -2.62 -4.42 35.50
N ASN A 290 -1.62 -3.56 35.27
CA ASN A 290 -1.19 -2.55 36.22
C ASN A 290 -0.67 -1.32 35.49
N GLU A 291 -0.52 -0.21 36.20
CA GLU A 291 0.14 1.00 35.69
C GLU A 291 0.95 1.68 36.76
N CYS A 292 1.97 2.41 36.34
CA CYS A 292 2.77 3.26 37.22
C CYS A 292 3.33 4.47 36.48
N GLY A 293 3.62 5.52 37.22
CA GLY A 293 4.47 6.62 36.78
C GLY A 293 5.92 6.25 37.00
N TYR A 294 6.77 6.30 35.97
CA TYR A 294 8.19 6.00 36.11
C TYR A 294 9.03 6.89 35.20
N ARG A 295 10.21 7.29 35.70
CA ARG A 295 11.21 8.03 34.95
C ARG A 295 12.45 7.16 34.77
N PRO A 296 12.72 6.61 33.58
CA PRO A 296 14.00 6.00 33.26
C PRO A 296 15.16 6.98 33.49
N GLY A 297 16.36 6.48 33.85
CA GLY A 297 17.46 7.34 34.29
C GLY A 297 17.97 8.34 33.25
N ASP A 298 17.79 8.03 31.96
CA ASP A 298 18.17 8.87 30.81
C ASP A 298 17.03 9.78 30.32
N TRP A 299 15.86 9.80 30.99
CA TRP A 299 14.71 10.61 30.60
C TRP A 299 14.58 11.87 31.46
N GLU A 300 14.13 12.96 30.85
CA GLU A 300 13.98 14.27 31.50
C GLU A 300 12.73 14.33 32.40
N ALA A 301 11.68 13.55 32.08
CA ALA A 301 10.44 13.56 32.82
C ALA A 301 9.83 12.14 32.95
N PRO A 302 8.98 11.91 33.98
CA PRO A 302 8.27 10.67 34.14
C PRO A 302 7.24 10.47 33.01
N CYS A 303 6.99 9.19 32.70
CA CYS A 303 5.95 8.75 31.79
C CYS A 303 5.06 7.71 32.48
N ARG A 304 3.87 7.54 31.94
CA ARG A 304 2.96 6.46 32.30
C ARG A 304 3.44 5.17 31.64
N PHE A 305 3.63 4.13 32.45
CA PHE A 305 3.86 2.77 32.00
C PHE A 305 2.66 1.91 32.34
N VAL A 306 2.26 1.08 31.39
CA VAL A 306 1.18 0.10 31.56
C VAL A 306 1.75 -1.29 31.35
N ALA A 307 1.27 -2.26 32.11
CA ALA A 307 1.73 -3.65 32.01
C ALA A 307 0.57 -4.63 31.98
N MET A 308 0.81 -5.71 31.27
CA MET A 308 0.01 -6.93 31.32
C MET A 308 0.89 -8.08 31.78
N ARG A 309 0.40 -8.92 32.71
CA ARG A 309 1.07 -10.17 33.09
C ARG A 309 0.18 -11.37 32.87
N ILE A 310 0.80 -12.46 32.45
CA ILE A 310 0.17 -13.74 32.16
C ILE A 310 0.83 -14.80 33.04
N VAL A 311 0.03 -15.62 33.73
CA VAL A 311 0.52 -16.75 34.51
C VAL A 311 1.18 -17.77 33.58
N LYS A 312 2.38 -18.20 33.88
CA LYS A 312 3.21 -19.07 33.03
C LYS A 312 2.63 -20.46 32.75
N ASP A 313 1.79 -20.98 33.60
CA ASP A 313 1.12 -22.27 33.35
C ASP A 313 0.23 -22.27 32.10
N ARG A 314 -0.11 -21.08 31.60
CA ARG A 314 -0.89 -20.85 30.37
C ARG A 314 -0.03 -20.55 29.13
N VAL A 315 1.31 -20.45 29.30
CA VAL A 315 2.26 -20.22 28.21
C VAL A 315 2.88 -21.54 27.81
N GLY A 316 2.77 -21.93 26.54
CA GLY A 316 3.21 -23.23 26.02
C GLY A 316 4.73 -23.49 26.01
N ASP A 317 5.56 -22.54 26.47
CA ASP A 317 7.00 -22.65 26.43
C ASP A 317 7.55 -23.20 27.78
N ARG A 318 8.08 -24.44 27.77
CA ARG A 318 8.66 -25.13 28.94
C ARG A 318 9.84 -24.38 29.56
N GLN A 319 10.66 -23.69 28.79
CA GLN A 319 11.85 -22.98 29.31
C GLN A 319 11.48 -21.76 30.15
N LEU A 320 10.41 -21.07 29.80
CA LEU A 320 9.90 -19.93 30.56
C LEU A 320 9.33 -20.37 31.94
N LYS A 321 8.90 -21.60 32.08
CA LYS A 321 8.29 -22.13 33.33
C LYS A 321 9.29 -22.26 34.49
N LEU A 322 10.58 -22.26 34.22
CA LEU A 322 11.62 -22.54 35.27
C LEU A 322 12.05 -21.30 36.07
N LEU A 323 11.84 -20.08 35.63
CA LEU A 323 12.53 -18.90 36.19
C LEU A 323 11.65 -17.78 36.76
N ALA A 324 10.36 -17.73 36.55
CA ALA A 324 9.43 -16.74 37.12
C ALA A 324 7.95 -17.17 36.96
N ASN A 325 7.06 -16.72 37.80
CA ASN A 325 5.63 -17.08 37.79
C ASN A 325 4.82 -16.38 36.67
N TYR A 326 5.33 -15.29 36.08
CA TYR A 326 4.64 -14.47 35.12
C TYR A 326 5.49 -14.13 33.90
N VAL A 327 4.82 -13.92 32.77
CA VAL A 327 5.38 -13.25 31.58
C VAL A 327 4.77 -11.86 31.52
N TYR A 328 5.61 -10.83 31.39
CA TYR A 328 5.20 -9.45 31.37
C TYR A 328 5.29 -8.88 29.95
N ARG A 329 4.27 -8.08 29.60
CA ARG A 329 4.33 -7.15 28.48
C ARG A 329 4.16 -5.74 29.04
N VAL A 330 5.14 -4.88 28.77
CA VAL A 330 5.20 -3.52 29.33
C VAL A 330 5.24 -2.52 28.18
N PHE A 331 4.52 -1.42 28.36
CA PHE A 331 4.42 -0.33 27.37
C PHE A 331 4.58 1.02 28.06
N VAL A 332 5.14 1.99 27.35
CA VAL A 332 5.07 3.41 27.72
C VAL A 332 4.01 4.09 26.88
N THR A 333 3.20 4.94 27.49
CA THR A 333 2.07 5.56 26.82
C THR A 333 1.66 6.89 27.44
N ASN A 334 1.01 7.75 26.66
CA ASN A 334 0.22 8.87 27.15
C ASN A 334 -1.28 8.73 26.76
N GLU A 335 -1.68 7.59 26.18
CA GLU A 335 -3.07 7.35 25.82
C GLU A 335 -3.93 7.27 27.07
N PRO A 336 -5.11 7.91 27.08
CA PRO A 336 -6.04 7.83 28.18
C PRO A 336 -6.70 6.43 28.26
N GLY A 337 -7.31 6.13 29.38
CA GLY A 337 -8.05 4.88 29.56
C GLY A 337 -7.31 3.88 30.45
N ARG A 338 -7.97 2.76 30.74
CA ARG A 338 -7.40 1.70 31.58
C ARG A 338 -6.32 0.92 30.84
N PRO A 339 -5.31 0.36 31.52
CA PRO A 339 -4.23 -0.41 30.91
C PRO A 339 -4.68 -1.46 29.90
N HIS A 340 -5.73 -2.25 30.17
CA HIS A 340 -6.24 -3.26 29.23
C HIS A 340 -6.72 -2.62 27.92
N THR A 341 -7.45 -1.51 27.98
CA THR A 341 -7.95 -0.82 26.77
C THR A 341 -6.81 -0.28 25.90
N VAL A 342 -5.76 0.26 26.53
CA VAL A 342 -4.56 0.76 25.81
C VAL A 342 -3.82 -0.41 25.15
N ILE A 343 -3.65 -1.52 25.86
CA ILE A 343 -2.93 -2.70 25.34
C ILE A 343 -3.74 -3.37 24.22
N ASP A 344 -5.07 -3.49 24.36
CA ASP A 344 -5.95 -4.02 23.31
C ASP A 344 -5.91 -3.17 22.04
N ALA A 345 -5.90 -1.83 22.19
CA ALA A 345 -5.73 -0.92 21.05
C ALA A 345 -4.36 -1.07 20.38
N TYR A 346 -3.31 -1.25 21.18
CA TYR A 346 -1.98 -1.51 20.64
C TYR A 346 -1.89 -2.86 19.92
N ASP A 347 -2.57 -3.90 20.40
CA ASP A 347 -2.52 -5.25 19.82
C ASP A 347 -3.12 -5.31 18.39
N GLN A 348 -4.01 -4.36 18.04
CA GLN A 348 -4.45 -4.17 16.66
C GLN A 348 -3.29 -3.82 15.70
N ARG A 349 -2.12 -3.40 16.23
CA ARG A 349 -0.88 -3.21 15.48
C ARG A 349 -0.37 -4.50 14.81
N ALA A 350 -0.83 -5.68 15.20
CA ALA A 350 -0.42 -6.95 14.57
C ALA A 350 -0.62 -6.94 13.05
N ASP A 351 -1.57 -6.15 12.52
CA ASP A 351 -1.72 -5.96 11.08
C ASP A 351 -0.54 -5.21 10.43
N ALA A 352 0.25 -4.43 11.18
CA ALA A 352 1.42 -3.74 10.64
C ALA A 352 2.49 -4.70 10.11
N GLU A 353 2.67 -5.87 10.74
CA GLU A 353 3.58 -6.91 10.25
C GLU A 353 3.13 -7.43 8.88
N ASN A 354 1.82 -7.59 8.67
CA ASN A 354 1.24 -7.97 7.39
C ASN A 354 1.48 -6.90 6.32
N LEU A 355 1.36 -5.60 6.67
CA LEU A 355 1.63 -4.48 5.75
C LEU A 355 3.10 -4.43 5.34
N ILE A 356 4.02 -4.65 6.28
CA ILE A 356 5.45 -4.75 5.98
C ILE A 356 5.73 -5.94 5.08
N GLY A 357 5.18 -7.11 5.39
CA GLY A 357 5.31 -8.30 4.56
C GLY A 357 4.75 -8.08 3.15
N GLU A 358 3.67 -7.31 3.02
CA GLU A 358 3.13 -6.92 1.72
C GLU A 358 4.06 -5.94 1.00
N ALA A 359 4.54 -4.88 1.65
CA ALA A 359 5.49 -3.93 1.08
C ALA A 359 6.81 -4.60 0.64
N GLN A 360 7.29 -5.60 1.38
CA GLN A 360 8.45 -6.40 0.97
C GLN A 360 8.20 -7.11 -0.37
N ARG A 361 7.02 -7.70 -0.56
CA ARG A 361 6.61 -8.35 -1.81
C ARG A 361 6.38 -7.38 -2.95
N GLU A 362 6.13 -6.11 -2.64
CA GLU A 362 5.96 -5.04 -3.64
C GLU A 362 7.28 -4.43 -4.14
N GLY A 363 8.41 -4.80 -3.56
CA GLY A 363 9.72 -4.37 -4.04
C GLY A 363 10.57 -3.59 -3.04
N VAL A 364 10.14 -3.41 -1.80
CA VAL A 364 10.94 -2.73 -0.74
C VAL A 364 12.28 -3.42 -0.51
N LEU A 365 12.36 -4.73 -0.71
CA LEU A 365 13.60 -5.50 -0.59
C LEU A 365 14.46 -5.50 -1.85
N ALA A 366 13.99 -4.96 -2.97
CA ALA A 366 14.74 -4.96 -4.22
C ALA A 366 15.92 -3.97 -4.15
N ILE A 367 17.03 -4.37 -4.78
CA ILE A 367 18.28 -3.61 -4.85
C ILE A 367 18.54 -3.21 -6.31
N PRO A 368 17.95 -2.09 -6.78
CA PRO A 368 18.03 -1.72 -8.20
C PRO A 368 19.38 -1.09 -8.60
N SER A 369 20.19 -0.65 -7.63
CA SER A 369 21.45 0.07 -7.86
C SER A 369 22.46 -0.21 -6.77
N LYS A 370 23.74 0.09 -7.01
CA LYS A 370 24.77 0.07 -5.96
C LYS A 370 24.83 1.38 -5.16
N ARG A 371 24.20 2.47 -5.64
CA ARG A 371 24.21 3.79 -5.00
C ARG A 371 23.09 3.93 -3.99
N PHE A 372 23.42 4.36 -2.77
CA PHE A 372 22.45 4.52 -1.68
C PHE A 372 21.32 5.53 -2.00
N GLN A 373 21.65 6.66 -2.61
CA GLN A 373 20.65 7.67 -3.00
C GLN A 373 19.61 7.11 -3.98
N SER A 374 20.06 6.30 -4.95
CA SER A 374 19.15 5.64 -5.89
C SER A 374 18.23 4.63 -5.21
N HIS A 375 18.72 3.94 -4.17
CA HIS A 375 17.90 3.06 -3.35
C HIS A 375 16.84 3.84 -2.57
N HIS A 376 17.22 5.00 -2.02
CA HIS A 376 16.31 5.85 -1.28
C HIS A 376 15.16 6.34 -2.18
N ALA A 377 15.48 6.80 -3.39
CA ALA A 377 14.48 7.22 -4.37
C ALA A 377 13.60 6.06 -4.85
N PHE A 378 14.20 4.89 -5.13
CA PHE A 378 13.45 3.69 -5.54
C PHE A 378 12.49 3.22 -4.44
N PHE A 379 12.91 3.25 -3.18
CA PHE A 379 12.05 2.96 -2.03
C PHE A 379 10.79 3.83 -2.04
N GLN A 380 10.92 5.13 -2.28
CA GLN A 380 9.76 6.02 -2.35
C GLN A 380 8.87 5.73 -3.57
N LEU A 381 9.45 5.35 -4.71
CA LEU A 381 8.68 4.92 -5.88
C LEU A 381 7.89 3.63 -5.60
N VAL A 382 8.48 2.66 -4.91
CA VAL A 382 7.80 1.43 -4.49
C VAL A 382 6.61 1.79 -3.58
N MET A 383 6.82 2.65 -2.59
CA MET A 383 5.78 3.02 -1.65
C MET A 383 4.69 3.90 -2.28
N LEU A 384 5.02 4.70 -3.27
CA LEU A 384 4.03 5.43 -4.05
C LEU A 384 3.18 4.46 -4.91
N ALA A 385 3.80 3.48 -5.58
CA ALA A 385 3.06 2.45 -6.32
C ALA A 385 2.17 1.60 -5.39
N TYR A 386 2.66 1.28 -4.19
CA TYR A 386 1.89 0.64 -3.13
C TYR A 386 0.65 1.47 -2.77
N ASN A 387 0.82 2.78 -2.55
CA ASN A 387 -0.27 3.68 -2.22
C ASN A 387 -1.28 3.84 -3.37
N LEU A 388 -0.84 3.89 -4.62
CA LEU A 388 -1.76 3.89 -5.77
C LEU A 388 -2.70 2.68 -5.73
N TRP A 389 -2.20 1.49 -5.38
CA TRP A 389 -3.03 0.31 -5.16
C TRP A 389 -4.00 0.48 -3.99
N ARG A 390 -3.53 1.00 -2.85
CA ARG A 390 -4.37 1.21 -1.66
C ARG A 390 -5.50 2.18 -1.96
N TRP A 391 -5.20 3.27 -2.64
CA TRP A 391 -6.18 4.28 -3.04
C TRP A 391 -7.18 3.76 -4.08
N MET A 392 -6.72 3.00 -5.07
CA MET A 392 -7.64 2.32 -5.99
C MET A 392 -8.58 1.34 -5.27
N LYS A 393 -8.06 0.57 -4.30
CA LYS A 393 -8.87 -0.34 -3.48
C LYS A 393 -9.91 0.42 -2.65
N LEU A 394 -9.53 1.53 -2.05
CA LEU A 394 -10.43 2.39 -1.29
C LEU A 394 -11.58 2.89 -2.20
N LEU A 395 -11.23 3.37 -3.38
CA LEU A 395 -12.22 3.88 -4.35
C LEU A 395 -13.11 2.75 -4.91
N ALA A 396 -12.54 1.57 -5.18
CA ALA A 396 -13.31 0.40 -5.63
C ALA A 396 -14.28 -0.08 -4.55
N GLY A 397 -13.89 -0.05 -3.28
CA GLY A 397 -14.79 -0.34 -2.17
C GLY A 397 -15.99 0.61 -2.10
N ARG A 398 -15.77 1.91 -2.38
CA ARG A 398 -16.87 2.88 -2.49
C ARG A 398 -17.77 2.59 -3.68
N ALA A 399 -17.19 2.22 -4.83
CA ALA A 399 -17.96 1.82 -6.00
C ALA A 399 -18.86 0.60 -5.71
N GLU A 400 -18.32 -0.40 -5.04
CA GLU A 400 -19.08 -1.60 -4.63
C GLU A 400 -20.21 -1.28 -3.65
N GLN A 401 -19.97 -0.42 -2.66
CA GLN A 401 -20.99 0.03 -1.70
C GLN A 401 -22.16 0.74 -2.43
N GLN A 402 -21.86 1.64 -3.37
CA GLN A 402 -22.88 2.33 -4.15
C GLN A 402 -23.66 1.37 -5.07
N ALA A 403 -22.99 0.41 -5.69
CA ALA A 403 -23.65 -0.58 -6.54
C ALA A 403 -24.60 -1.49 -5.75
N GLN A 404 -24.26 -1.83 -4.50
CA GLN A 404 -25.11 -2.64 -3.62
C GLN A 404 -26.37 -1.92 -3.15
N GLN A 405 -26.34 -0.59 -3.03
CA GLN A 405 -27.54 0.20 -2.70
C GLN A 405 -28.56 0.18 -3.83
N GLY A 406 -28.15 -0.09 -5.08
CA GLY A 406 -29.05 -0.15 -6.24
C GLY A 406 -29.51 -1.55 -6.62
N ARG A 407 -28.64 -2.55 -6.60
CA ARG A 407 -28.93 -3.96 -6.90
C ARG A 407 -27.83 -4.88 -6.34
N PRO A 408 -28.17 -5.99 -5.67
CA PRO A 408 -27.14 -6.93 -5.21
C PRO A 408 -26.39 -7.53 -6.40
N VAL A 409 -25.08 -7.33 -6.42
CA VAL A 409 -24.18 -7.96 -7.41
C VAL A 409 -23.91 -9.40 -6.96
N PRO A 410 -24.09 -10.42 -7.81
CA PRO A 410 -23.79 -11.81 -7.47
C PRO A 410 -22.34 -12.01 -7.02
N GLU A 411 -22.13 -12.87 -6.04
CA GLU A 411 -20.83 -13.14 -5.40
C GLU A 411 -19.65 -13.34 -6.37
N PRO A 412 -19.73 -14.14 -7.44
CA PRO A 412 -18.60 -14.34 -8.34
C PRO A 412 -18.15 -13.07 -9.07
N GLN A 413 -19.03 -12.07 -9.18
CA GLN A 413 -18.79 -10.82 -9.91
C GLN A 413 -18.29 -9.69 -9.00
N ARG A 414 -18.29 -9.87 -7.67
CA ARG A 414 -17.80 -8.87 -6.73
C ARG A 414 -16.29 -8.81 -6.75
N ILE A 415 -15.73 -7.63 -6.90
CA ILE A 415 -14.28 -7.43 -6.87
C ILE A 415 -13.75 -7.57 -5.43
N ARG A 416 -14.51 -7.16 -4.41
CA ARG A 416 -14.13 -7.16 -2.97
C ARG A 416 -12.71 -6.63 -2.73
N MET A 417 -12.38 -5.55 -3.40
CA MET A 417 -11.02 -5.01 -3.41
C MET A 417 -10.48 -4.63 -2.03
N PRO A 418 -11.27 -4.05 -1.10
CA PRO A 418 -10.76 -3.67 0.21
C PRO A 418 -10.15 -4.83 1.00
N ASP A 419 -10.74 -6.03 0.90
CA ASP A 419 -10.39 -7.19 1.72
C ASP A 419 -9.17 -7.96 1.22
N HIS A 420 -8.77 -7.75 -0.03
CA HIS A 420 -7.71 -8.55 -0.65
C HIS A 420 -6.31 -7.96 -0.47
N THR A 421 -5.31 -8.85 -0.45
CA THR A 421 -3.89 -8.44 -0.64
C THR A 421 -3.70 -7.84 -2.03
N LEU A 422 -2.62 -7.07 -2.22
CA LEU A 422 -2.31 -6.49 -3.54
C LEU A 422 -2.09 -7.57 -4.61
N ARG A 423 -1.58 -8.73 -4.22
CA ARG A 423 -1.43 -9.87 -5.13
C ARG A 423 -2.78 -10.35 -5.68
N ILE A 424 -3.77 -10.51 -4.82
CA ILE A 424 -5.13 -10.93 -5.23
C ILE A 424 -5.82 -9.80 -5.99
N ALA A 425 -5.63 -8.55 -5.58
CA ALA A 425 -6.15 -7.39 -6.30
C ALA A 425 -5.66 -7.35 -7.77
N ARG A 426 -4.37 -7.64 -8.01
CA ARG A 426 -3.84 -7.77 -9.37
C ARG A 426 -4.51 -8.88 -10.17
N LEU A 427 -4.69 -10.05 -9.57
CA LEU A 427 -5.36 -11.16 -10.25
C LEU A 427 -6.80 -10.80 -10.64
N LYS A 428 -7.51 -10.07 -9.81
CA LYS A 428 -8.91 -9.71 -10.05
C LYS A 428 -9.09 -8.52 -10.99
N LEU A 429 -8.23 -7.51 -10.89
CA LEU A 429 -8.44 -6.25 -11.59
C LEU A 429 -7.45 -6.04 -12.74
N LEU A 430 -6.17 -6.41 -12.56
CA LEU A 430 -5.12 -6.03 -13.50
C LEU A 430 -4.90 -7.05 -14.61
N TYR A 431 -4.77 -8.33 -14.23
CA TYR A 431 -4.45 -9.39 -15.18
C TYR A 431 -5.71 -9.91 -15.89
N VAL A 432 -6.39 -8.99 -16.56
CA VAL A 432 -7.54 -9.27 -17.42
C VAL A 432 -7.09 -9.13 -18.85
N ALA A 433 -7.15 -10.22 -19.61
CA ALA A 433 -6.74 -10.20 -21.00
C ALA A 433 -7.62 -9.25 -21.82
N ALA A 434 -7.00 -8.45 -22.66
CA ALA A 434 -7.69 -7.52 -23.53
C ALA A 434 -7.02 -7.43 -24.90
N LYS A 435 -7.83 -7.03 -25.89
CA LYS A 435 -7.41 -6.70 -27.24
C LYS A 435 -7.45 -5.19 -27.40
N ILE A 436 -6.39 -4.60 -27.97
CA ILE A 436 -6.34 -3.19 -28.33
C ILE A 436 -6.61 -3.07 -29.80
N ARG A 437 -7.64 -2.33 -30.16
CA ARG A 437 -8.07 -2.12 -31.54
C ARG A 437 -8.11 -0.62 -31.83
N PHE A 438 -7.58 -0.24 -32.97
CA PHE A 438 -7.77 1.10 -33.50
C PHE A 438 -9.17 1.21 -34.11
N HIS A 439 -9.96 2.17 -33.63
CA HIS A 439 -11.30 2.40 -34.12
C HIS A 439 -11.57 3.90 -34.32
N GLY A 440 -11.83 4.29 -35.56
CA GLY A 440 -11.90 5.72 -35.89
C GLY A 440 -10.57 6.42 -35.64
N ASN A 441 -10.57 7.47 -34.81
CA ASN A 441 -9.36 8.24 -34.45
C ASN A 441 -8.82 7.92 -33.05
N ARG A 442 -9.18 6.80 -32.43
CA ARG A 442 -8.74 6.41 -31.08
C ARG A 442 -8.58 4.92 -30.92
N ASP A 443 -7.74 4.54 -29.99
CA ASP A 443 -7.60 3.15 -29.57
C ASP A 443 -8.77 2.75 -28.67
N GLU A 444 -9.24 1.53 -28.83
CA GLU A 444 -10.30 0.91 -28.05
C GLU A 444 -9.77 -0.34 -27.34
N VAL A 445 -10.15 -0.53 -26.10
CA VAL A 445 -9.78 -1.71 -25.29
C VAL A 445 -11.00 -2.63 -25.20
N LEU A 446 -10.87 -3.83 -25.75
CA LEU A 446 -11.92 -4.85 -25.77
C LEU A 446 -11.58 -5.99 -24.83
N TYR A 447 -12.51 -6.33 -23.97
CA TYR A 447 -12.41 -7.45 -23.03
C TYR A 447 -13.19 -8.64 -23.54
N SER A 448 -12.69 -9.85 -23.25
CA SER A 448 -13.41 -11.08 -23.61
C SER A 448 -14.70 -11.20 -22.80
N MET A 449 -15.82 -11.47 -23.47
CA MET A 449 -17.09 -11.77 -22.81
C MET A 449 -17.08 -13.09 -22.01
N HIS A 450 -16.07 -13.94 -22.22
CA HIS A 450 -15.86 -15.18 -21.48
C HIS A 450 -15.00 -15.00 -20.23
N GLU A 451 -14.45 -13.79 -20.02
CA GLU A 451 -13.65 -13.48 -18.83
C GLU A 451 -14.57 -12.96 -17.73
N GLN A 452 -14.83 -13.81 -16.73
CA GLN A 452 -15.76 -13.47 -15.62
C GLN A 452 -15.37 -12.21 -14.87
N ARG A 453 -14.05 -11.92 -14.74
CA ARG A 453 -13.55 -10.73 -14.05
C ARG A 453 -13.80 -9.44 -14.84
N ALA A 454 -14.00 -9.55 -16.16
CA ALA A 454 -14.23 -8.40 -17.01
C ALA A 454 -15.49 -7.62 -16.64
N ALA A 455 -16.54 -8.29 -16.17
CA ALA A 455 -17.78 -7.64 -15.75
C ALA A 455 -17.54 -6.67 -14.58
N GLY A 456 -16.90 -7.13 -13.50
CA GLY A 456 -16.57 -6.29 -12.35
C GLY A 456 -15.58 -5.16 -12.69
N LEU A 457 -14.63 -5.44 -13.60
CA LEU A 457 -13.72 -4.41 -14.11
C LEU A 457 -14.50 -3.34 -14.90
N MET A 458 -15.43 -3.71 -15.77
CA MET A 458 -16.23 -2.76 -16.54
C MET A 458 -17.14 -1.92 -15.65
N ASP A 459 -17.72 -2.48 -14.60
CA ASP A 459 -18.50 -1.74 -13.61
C ASP A 459 -17.64 -0.68 -12.91
N PHE A 460 -16.41 -1.06 -12.52
CA PHE A 460 -15.46 -0.13 -11.92
C PHE A 460 -15.00 0.95 -12.91
N LEU A 461 -14.71 0.61 -14.17
CA LEU A 461 -14.40 1.59 -15.21
C LEU A 461 -15.54 2.58 -15.42
N GLY A 462 -16.79 2.10 -15.48
CA GLY A 462 -17.97 2.93 -15.55
C GLY A 462 -18.14 3.85 -14.36
N TYR A 463 -17.83 3.39 -13.15
CA TYR A 463 -17.80 4.24 -11.96
C TYR A 463 -16.76 5.35 -12.08
N LEU A 464 -15.53 5.03 -12.49
CA LEU A 464 -14.47 6.02 -12.70
C LEU A 464 -14.86 7.07 -13.74
N ASP A 465 -15.52 6.66 -14.81
CA ASP A 465 -16.01 7.58 -15.86
C ASP A 465 -17.07 8.55 -15.33
N ARG A 466 -18.03 8.06 -14.54
CA ARG A 466 -19.03 8.93 -13.89
C ARG A 466 -18.38 9.95 -12.96
N ARG A 467 -17.41 9.52 -12.14
CA ARG A 467 -16.68 10.42 -11.22
C ARG A 467 -15.85 11.47 -11.98
N ARG A 468 -15.20 11.08 -13.09
CA ARG A 468 -14.46 12.04 -13.93
C ARG A 468 -15.32 13.09 -14.60
N LYS A 469 -16.57 12.76 -14.97
CA LYS A 469 -17.50 13.73 -15.56
C LYS A 469 -18.10 14.68 -14.52
N ALA A 470 -18.09 14.30 -13.26
CA ALA A 470 -18.62 15.09 -12.15
C ALA A 470 -17.55 15.96 -11.46
N ALA A 471 -16.26 15.72 -11.72
CA ALA A 471 -15.12 16.49 -11.22
C ALA A 471 -14.67 17.55 -12.21
#